data_d9a2c54707bfa225c5d998831e75fcd4
#
_entry.id   d9a2c54707bfa225c5d998831e75fcd4
#
_cell.length_a   1.000
_cell.length_b   1.000
_cell.length_c   1.000
_cell.angle_alpha   90.00
_cell.angle_beta   90.00
_cell.angle_gamma   90.00
#
_symmetry.space_group_name_H-M   'P 1'
#
loop_
_entity.id
_entity.type
_entity.pdbx_description
1 polymer ?
#
loop_
_entity_poly.entity_id
_entity_poly.type
_entity_poly.pdbx_seq_one_letter_code
_entity_poly.pdbx_strand_id
1 'polypeptide(L)'
;MNQKSTSAPIAENKMGAMPVGRLVLNMSLPMMISMLVQALYNIVDSVFVAMLSENALTAVSMAFPLQTLLIAVGAGTGVGMNALLSKSLGEKNFEKADRTASNAAFLYGLSYLVFLILGFTVVKPFYASQVHNADPEILKFGIEYLSTVMIFSFGLLGQFFFERLLTSTGKTIFSMTSQLCGAITNIILDPILIFGLFGAPKMGVTGAAVATVIGQCVACIVAGICNHKFNHEVRLSFRGFRPDLKIIGHIYAVGIPSIIMQSISSIMTYCMNLILVQFTVTATAIFGVYFKLQSFFFMPVFGLNNGITPIIAYNYGARHRKRMLKTVKVSMFIAFCFTFIGFLAFEFIPKTLLGLFSASEDMLTIGIPALRIIGIHYLIAWFCIIAGTVFQALGKAVFSMIVSIMRQLFVLVPAAYILASIGGLHAVWWSFPIAEIISLIVSVAFLVVINRTIIQKIPEA
;
A
#
# COMPACT_ATOMS: atom_id res chain seq x y z
N MET A 1 32.11 -36.71 21.78
CA MET A 1 32.76 -35.53 21.19
C MET A 1 31.69 -34.56 20.73
N ASN A 2 31.37 -33.58 21.60
CA ASN A 2 30.40 -32.52 21.31
C ASN A 2 31.11 -31.44 20.49
N GLN A 3 30.87 -31.38 19.19
CA GLN A 3 31.19 -30.19 18.41
C GLN A 3 30.19 -29.08 18.75
N LYS A 4 30.59 -28.19 19.67
CA LYS A 4 30.01 -26.85 19.77
C LYS A 4 30.32 -26.13 18.47
N SER A 5 29.33 -25.99 17.57
CA SER A 5 29.45 -25.06 16.47
C SER A 5 29.52 -23.65 17.05
N THR A 6 30.71 -23.10 17.11
CA THR A 6 30.94 -21.67 17.35
C THR A 6 30.37 -20.90 16.15
N SER A 7 29.08 -20.61 16.18
CA SER A 7 28.52 -19.60 15.29
C SER A 7 29.16 -18.26 15.67
N ALA A 8 29.84 -17.61 14.72
CA ALA A 8 30.31 -16.25 14.89
C ALA A 8 29.17 -15.36 15.43
N PRO A 9 29.46 -14.41 16.32
CA PRO A 9 28.40 -13.53 16.84
C PRO A 9 27.70 -12.85 15.67
N ILE A 10 26.39 -13.05 15.56
CA ILE A 10 25.57 -12.39 14.53
C ILE A 10 25.74 -10.89 14.76
N ALA A 11 26.33 -10.19 13.80
CA ALA A 11 26.54 -8.75 13.88
C ALA A 11 25.20 -8.06 14.22
N GLU A 12 25.24 -7.11 15.13
CA GLU A 12 24.04 -6.40 15.56
C GLU A 12 23.34 -5.76 14.36
N ASN A 13 22.02 -6.04 14.23
CA ASN A 13 21.24 -5.54 13.10
C ASN A 13 21.31 -4.00 13.09
N LYS A 14 21.49 -3.42 11.88
CA LYS A 14 21.59 -1.96 11.71
C LYS A 14 20.42 -1.20 12.33
N MET A 15 19.25 -1.81 12.49
CA MET A 15 18.07 -1.20 13.12
C MET A 15 18.30 -0.88 14.60
N GLY A 16 19.18 -1.66 15.28
CA GLY A 16 19.61 -1.39 16.67
C GLY A 16 20.83 -0.48 16.77
N ALA A 17 21.78 -0.56 15.83
CA ALA A 17 23.10 0.06 15.94
C ALA A 17 23.24 1.42 15.25
N MET A 18 22.68 1.59 14.02
CA MET A 18 22.88 2.78 13.20
C MET A 18 22.22 4.03 13.81
N PRO A 19 22.82 5.25 13.70
CA PRO A 19 22.18 6.51 14.11
C PRO A 19 20.81 6.69 13.48
N VAL A 20 19.79 7.02 14.28
CA VAL A 20 18.36 6.96 13.90
C VAL A 20 18.05 7.77 12.64
N GLY A 21 18.54 9.01 12.51
CA GLY A 21 18.27 9.84 11.33
C GLY A 21 18.77 9.20 10.04
N ARG A 22 20.03 8.68 10.07
CA ARG A 22 20.63 7.97 8.94
C ARG A 22 19.91 6.64 8.65
N LEU A 23 19.47 5.95 9.70
CA LEU A 23 18.72 4.69 9.58
C LEU A 23 17.39 4.90 8.89
N VAL A 24 16.60 5.91 9.32
CA VAL A 24 15.31 6.24 8.72
C VAL A 24 15.48 6.55 7.23
N LEU A 25 16.44 7.39 6.85
CA LEU A 25 16.71 7.69 5.46
C LEU A 25 17.18 6.45 4.68
N ASN A 26 18.11 5.68 5.23
CA ASN A 26 18.63 4.48 4.56
C ASN A 26 17.54 3.41 4.30
N MET A 27 16.55 3.30 5.17
CA MET A 27 15.48 2.31 5.02
C MET A 27 14.28 2.87 4.25
N SER A 28 13.95 4.15 4.45
CA SER A 28 12.74 4.72 3.85
C SER A 28 12.96 5.24 2.43
N LEU A 29 14.12 5.81 2.10
CA LEU A 29 14.36 6.36 0.76
C LEU A 29 14.20 5.31 -0.35
N PRO A 30 14.76 4.08 -0.23
CA PRO A 30 14.50 3.04 -1.21
C PRO A 30 13.00 2.72 -1.35
N MET A 31 12.28 2.64 -0.23
CA MET A 31 10.84 2.34 -0.25
C MET A 31 10.00 3.48 -0.85
N MET A 32 10.41 4.74 -0.63
CA MET A 32 9.77 5.90 -1.25
C MET A 32 9.95 5.90 -2.76
N ILE A 33 11.16 5.60 -3.23
CA ILE A 33 11.45 5.45 -4.66
C ILE A 33 10.63 4.30 -5.26
N SER A 34 10.55 3.15 -4.58
CA SER A 34 9.74 2.02 -5.01
C SER A 34 8.27 2.39 -5.21
N MET A 35 7.69 3.13 -4.26
CA MET A 35 6.29 3.56 -4.34
C MET A 35 6.05 4.53 -5.51
N LEU A 36 6.98 5.46 -5.75
CA LEU A 36 6.91 6.36 -6.91
C LEU A 36 7.00 5.60 -8.23
N VAL A 37 7.92 4.64 -8.33
CA VAL A 37 8.06 3.80 -9.53
C VAL A 37 6.81 2.96 -9.75
N GLN A 38 6.22 2.43 -8.69
CA GLN A 38 4.95 1.69 -8.77
C GLN A 38 3.81 2.56 -9.29
N ALA A 39 3.72 3.81 -8.84
CA ALA A 39 2.73 4.75 -9.36
C ALA A 39 2.96 5.05 -10.86
N LEU A 40 4.22 5.24 -11.25
CA LEU A 40 4.57 5.52 -12.64
C LEU A 40 4.25 4.34 -13.57
N TYR A 41 4.62 3.11 -13.19
CA TYR A 41 4.33 1.98 -14.07
C TYR A 41 2.82 1.73 -14.21
N ASN A 42 2.02 1.93 -13.16
CA ASN A 42 0.56 1.82 -13.27
C ASN A 42 -0.04 2.84 -14.26
N ILE A 43 0.54 4.04 -14.33
CA ILE A 43 0.13 5.05 -15.32
C ILE A 43 0.52 4.60 -16.72
N VAL A 44 1.74 4.11 -16.92
CA VAL A 44 2.25 3.67 -18.22
C VAL A 44 1.44 2.49 -18.76
N ASP A 45 1.16 1.49 -17.93
CA ASP A 45 0.30 0.34 -18.28
C ASP A 45 -1.10 0.81 -18.73
N SER A 46 -1.71 1.73 -17.97
CA SER A 46 -3.01 2.31 -18.32
C SER A 46 -2.99 3.06 -19.67
N VAL A 47 -1.89 3.75 -19.98
CA VAL A 47 -1.72 4.44 -21.27
C VAL A 47 -1.65 3.44 -22.42
N PHE A 48 -0.88 2.36 -22.30
CA PHE A 48 -0.80 1.34 -23.35
C PHE A 48 -2.13 0.64 -23.57
N VAL A 49 -2.88 0.31 -22.51
CA VAL A 49 -4.21 -0.26 -22.62
C VAL A 49 -5.20 0.71 -23.29
N ALA A 50 -5.14 2.00 -22.94
CA ALA A 50 -5.97 3.04 -23.56
C ALA A 50 -5.72 3.20 -25.08
N MET A 51 -4.48 2.95 -25.52
CA MET A 51 -4.13 2.98 -26.96
C MET A 51 -4.74 1.81 -27.75
N LEU A 52 -5.23 0.75 -27.11
CA LEU A 52 -5.92 -0.35 -27.78
C LEU A 52 -7.34 0.05 -28.19
N SER A 53 -8.15 0.40 -27.23
CA SER A 53 -9.52 0.88 -27.39
C SER A 53 -10.08 1.42 -26.07
N GLU A 54 -11.14 2.21 -26.14
CA GLU A 54 -11.88 2.68 -24.97
C GLU A 54 -12.52 1.51 -24.21
N ASN A 55 -13.01 0.49 -24.93
CA ASN A 55 -13.55 -0.75 -24.35
C ASN A 55 -12.49 -1.52 -23.54
N ALA A 56 -11.25 -1.56 -24.03
CA ALA A 56 -10.13 -2.19 -23.33
C ALA A 56 -9.82 -1.50 -21.99
N LEU A 57 -9.73 -0.16 -22.01
CA LEU A 57 -9.50 0.62 -20.80
C LEU A 57 -10.65 0.47 -19.80
N THR A 58 -11.88 0.47 -20.28
CA THR A 58 -13.07 0.26 -19.46
C THR A 58 -13.05 -1.12 -18.81
N ALA A 59 -12.77 -2.17 -19.58
CA ALA A 59 -12.68 -3.54 -19.09
C ALA A 59 -11.63 -3.69 -17.96
N VAL A 60 -10.41 -3.12 -18.14
CA VAL A 60 -9.36 -3.15 -17.13
C VAL A 60 -9.73 -2.32 -15.90
N SER A 61 -10.39 -1.17 -16.10
CA SER A 61 -10.86 -0.33 -15.00
C SER A 61 -11.90 -1.02 -14.13
N MET A 62 -12.78 -1.81 -14.73
CA MET A 62 -13.77 -2.62 -14.00
C MET A 62 -13.15 -3.76 -13.20
N ALA A 63 -11.94 -4.21 -13.52
CA ALA A 63 -11.19 -5.20 -12.74
C ALA A 63 -10.69 -4.66 -11.39
N PHE A 64 -10.58 -3.34 -11.25
CA PHE A 64 -9.92 -2.67 -10.13
C PHE A 64 -10.38 -3.11 -8.72
N PRO A 65 -11.66 -3.35 -8.41
CA PRO A 65 -12.10 -3.79 -7.09
C PRO A 65 -11.48 -5.13 -6.66
N LEU A 66 -11.47 -6.14 -7.55
CA LEU A 66 -10.90 -7.45 -7.24
C LEU A 66 -9.37 -7.44 -7.24
N GLN A 67 -8.74 -6.64 -8.11
CA GLN A 67 -7.29 -6.42 -8.04
C GLN A 67 -6.88 -5.73 -6.73
N THR A 68 -7.64 -4.73 -6.30
CA THR A 68 -7.39 -4.04 -5.02
C THR A 68 -7.53 -4.99 -3.84
N LEU A 69 -8.50 -5.90 -3.87
CA LEU A 69 -8.65 -6.93 -2.84
C LEU A 69 -7.43 -7.87 -2.80
N LEU A 70 -6.95 -8.32 -3.95
CA LEU A 70 -5.75 -9.15 -4.05
C LEU A 70 -4.52 -8.44 -3.47
N ILE A 71 -4.31 -7.19 -3.87
CA ILE A 71 -3.22 -6.35 -3.35
C ILE A 71 -3.37 -6.10 -1.85
N ALA A 72 -4.58 -5.82 -1.37
CA ALA A 72 -4.87 -5.57 0.04
C ALA A 72 -4.56 -6.79 0.91
N VAL A 73 -4.92 -8.00 0.44
CA VAL A 73 -4.61 -9.25 1.16
C VAL A 73 -3.09 -9.48 1.20
N GLY A 74 -2.40 -9.32 0.07
CA GLY A 74 -0.94 -9.48 0.01
C GLY A 74 -0.21 -8.45 0.89
N ALA A 75 -0.53 -7.17 0.73
CA ALA A 75 0.09 -6.09 1.48
C ALA A 75 -0.25 -6.15 2.98
N GLY A 76 -1.51 -6.42 3.34
CA GLY A 76 -1.95 -6.48 4.73
C GLY A 76 -1.33 -7.65 5.50
N THR A 77 -1.30 -8.85 4.91
CA THR A 77 -0.56 -10.00 5.47
C THR A 77 0.91 -9.64 5.67
N GLY A 78 1.51 -8.91 4.71
CA GLY A 78 2.88 -8.44 4.78
C GLY A 78 3.14 -7.44 5.90
N VAL A 79 2.22 -6.53 6.20
CA VAL A 79 2.34 -5.60 7.33
C VAL A 79 2.34 -6.37 8.66
N GLY A 80 1.46 -7.36 8.81
CA GLY A 80 1.40 -8.21 10.00
C GLY A 80 2.68 -9.02 10.20
N MET A 81 3.17 -9.66 9.13
CA MET A 81 4.44 -10.37 9.13
C MET A 81 5.60 -9.45 9.50
N ASN A 82 5.69 -8.26 8.88
CA ASN A 82 6.76 -7.30 9.10
C ASN A 82 6.82 -6.85 10.57
N ALA A 83 5.67 -6.51 11.16
CA ALA A 83 5.60 -6.07 12.55
C ALA A 83 6.07 -7.18 13.53
N LEU A 84 5.59 -8.43 13.35
CA LEU A 84 5.92 -9.53 14.24
C LEU A 84 7.36 -10.00 14.07
N LEU A 85 7.84 -10.11 12.82
CA LEU A 85 9.18 -10.58 12.51
C LEU A 85 10.24 -9.59 13.01
N SER A 86 10.09 -8.30 12.69
CA SER A 86 11.03 -7.27 13.13
C SER A 86 11.06 -7.15 14.66
N LYS A 87 9.90 -7.27 15.33
CA LYS A 87 9.83 -7.33 16.79
C LYS A 87 10.60 -8.54 17.34
N SER A 88 10.42 -9.73 16.76
CA SER A 88 11.10 -10.97 17.19
C SER A 88 12.62 -10.87 17.03
N LEU A 89 13.09 -10.22 15.95
CA LEU A 89 14.51 -9.92 15.75
C LEU A 89 15.04 -8.95 16.82
N GLY A 90 14.26 -7.93 17.18
CA GLY A 90 14.59 -7.01 18.27
C GLY A 90 14.67 -7.71 19.63
N GLU A 91 13.78 -8.66 19.88
CA GLU A 91 13.79 -9.54 21.07
C GLU A 91 14.96 -10.54 21.05
N LYS A 92 15.78 -10.58 19.98
CA LYS A 92 16.81 -11.60 19.71
C LYS A 92 16.27 -13.03 19.72
N ASN A 93 14.98 -13.20 19.45
CA ASN A 93 14.31 -14.50 19.36
C ASN A 93 14.27 -14.97 17.90
N PHE A 94 15.40 -15.49 17.42
CA PHE A 94 15.56 -15.92 16.04
C PHE A 94 14.66 -17.11 15.68
N GLU A 95 14.41 -18.03 16.64
CA GLU A 95 13.50 -19.15 16.43
C GLU A 95 12.08 -18.66 16.10
N LYS A 96 11.58 -17.68 16.87
CA LYS A 96 10.27 -17.08 16.62
C LYS A 96 10.25 -16.30 15.30
N ALA A 97 11.37 -15.64 14.92
CA ALA A 97 11.48 -14.98 13.64
C ALA A 97 11.40 -15.98 12.47
N ASP A 98 12.11 -17.11 12.53
CA ASP A 98 12.09 -18.17 11.53
C ASP A 98 10.69 -18.82 11.42
N ARG A 99 10.05 -19.08 12.55
CA ARG A 99 8.67 -19.58 12.61
C ARG A 99 7.69 -18.58 12.02
N THR A 100 7.86 -17.27 12.29
CA THR A 100 7.03 -16.21 11.71
C THR A 100 7.15 -16.18 10.20
N ALA A 101 8.36 -16.25 9.67
CA ALA A 101 8.61 -16.26 8.22
C ALA A 101 8.00 -17.51 7.55
N SER A 102 8.16 -18.69 8.15
CA SER A 102 7.61 -19.94 7.61
C SER A 102 6.07 -19.96 7.64
N ASN A 103 5.45 -19.47 8.73
CA ASN A 103 3.99 -19.33 8.80
C ASN A 103 3.47 -18.27 7.81
N ALA A 104 4.19 -17.17 7.61
CA ALA A 104 3.82 -16.18 6.60
C ALA A 104 3.89 -16.76 5.19
N ALA A 105 4.94 -17.52 4.86
CA ALA A 105 5.02 -18.22 3.57
C ALA A 105 3.82 -19.15 3.33
N PHE A 106 3.42 -19.90 4.37
CA PHE A 106 2.20 -20.72 4.32
C PHE A 106 0.94 -19.90 4.07
N LEU A 107 0.79 -18.75 4.74
CA LEU A 107 -0.37 -17.86 4.55
C LEU A 107 -0.41 -17.25 3.15
N TYR A 108 0.73 -16.87 2.58
CA TYR A 108 0.81 -16.40 1.19
C TYR A 108 0.47 -17.52 0.19
N GLY A 109 0.92 -18.76 0.46
CA GLY A 109 0.52 -19.92 -0.33
C GLY A 109 -0.98 -20.21 -0.26
N LEU A 110 -1.58 -20.11 0.94
CA LEU A 110 -3.02 -20.26 1.12
C LEU A 110 -3.80 -19.13 0.43
N SER A 111 -3.33 -17.89 0.54
CA SER A 111 -3.93 -16.75 -0.16
C SER A 111 -3.89 -16.95 -1.67
N TYR A 112 -2.77 -17.46 -2.21
CA TYR A 112 -2.69 -17.82 -3.63
C TYR A 112 -3.76 -18.84 -4.04
N LEU A 113 -3.92 -19.91 -3.26
CA LEU A 113 -4.96 -20.92 -3.57
C LEU A 113 -6.36 -20.33 -3.57
N VAL A 114 -6.66 -19.42 -2.63
CA VAL A 114 -7.95 -18.71 -2.60
C VAL A 114 -8.14 -17.89 -3.87
N PHE A 115 -7.16 -17.07 -4.26
CA PHE A 115 -7.27 -16.23 -5.45
C PHE A 115 -7.24 -17.05 -6.75
N LEU A 116 -6.56 -18.18 -6.78
CA LEU A 116 -6.62 -19.14 -7.90
C LEU A 116 -8.06 -19.64 -8.09
N ILE A 117 -8.72 -20.08 -7.01
CA ILE A 117 -10.13 -20.53 -7.04
C ILE A 117 -11.05 -19.38 -7.45
N LEU A 118 -10.88 -18.19 -6.89
CA LEU A 118 -11.67 -17.00 -7.25
C LEU A 118 -11.47 -16.61 -8.73
N GLY A 119 -10.27 -16.78 -9.27
CA GLY A 119 -9.95 -16.54 -10.68
C GLY A 119 -10.78 -17.40 -11.63
N PHE A 120 -11.04 -18.66 -11.26
CA PHE A 120 -11.87 -19.56 -12.05
C PHE A 120 -13.38 -19.41 -11.81
N THR A 121 -13.79 -19.06 -10.58
CA THR A 121 -15.20 -19.13 -10.17
C THR A 121 -15.91 -17.78 -10.15
N VAL A 122 -15.22 -16.71 -9.70
CA VAL A 122 -15.85 -15.41 -9.41
C VAL A 122 -15.72 -14.41 -10.55
N VAL A 123 -14.67 -14.47 -11.37
CA VAL A 123 -14.40 -13.45 -12.40
C VAL A 123 -15.54 -13.35 -13.42
N LYS A 124 -16.03 -14.48 -13.93
CA LYS A 124 -17.16 -14.53 -14.88
C LYS A 124 -18.44 -13.91 -14.31
N PRO A 125 -18.99 -14.36 -13.16
CA PRO A 125 -20.19 -13.78 -12.57
C PRO A 125 -19.99 -12.32 -12.15
N PHE A 126 -18.78 -11.93 -11.72
CA PHE A 126 -18.44 -10.55 -11.37
C PHE A 126 -18.64 -9.61 -12.57
N TYR A 127 -18.05 -9.93 -13.73
CA TYR A 127 -18.26 -9.12 -14.93
C TYR A 127 -19.70 -9.18 -15.44
N ALA A 128 -20.32 -10.35 -15.42
CA ALA A 128 -21.73 -10.50 -15.83
C ALA A 128 -22.67 -9.63 -14.98
N SER A 129 -22.38 -9.43 -13.70
CA SER A 129 -23.19 -8.57 -12.82
C SER A 129 -22.99 -7.07 -13.05
N GLN A 130 -21.83 -6.65 -13.58
CA GLN A 130 -21.54 -5.24 -13.82
C GLN A 130 -21.95 -4.78 -15.22
N VAL A 131 -22.01 -5.70 -16.18
CA VAL A 131 -22.17 -5.41 -17.61
C VAL A 131 -23.59 -5.76 -18.05
N HIS A 132 -24.61 -5.08 -17.44
CA HIS A 132 -25.97 -5.15 -17.92
C HIS A 132 -26.11 -4.28 -19.21
N ASN A 133 -26.25 -4.91 -20.37
CA ASN A 133 -26.35 -4.29 -21.72
C ASN A 133 -25.04 -3.66 -22.26
N ALA A 134 -23.85 -4.02 -21.76
CA ALA A 134 -22.61 -3.52 -22.34
C ALA A 134 -22.11 -4.40 -23.48
N ASP A 135 -21.20 -3.83 -24.26
CA ASP A 135 -20.55 -4.48 -25.39
C ASP A 135 -19.95 -5.84 -24.98
N PRO A 136 -20.24 -6.93 -25.69
CA PRO A 136 -19.64 -8.24 -25.45
C PRO A 136 -18.11 -8.23 -25.41
N GLU A 137 -17.49 -7.25 -26.07
CA GLU A 137 -16.05 -7.06 -26.09
C GLU A 137 -15.52 -6.68 -24.71
N ILE A 138 -16.19 -5.79 -23.97
CA ILE A 138 -15.80 -5.39 -22.60
C ILE A 138 -15.84 -6.61 -21.67
N LEU A 139 -16.87 -7.43 -21.78
CA LEU A 139 -17.01 -8.65 -21.00
C LEU A 139 -15.85 -9.63 -21.28
N LYS A 140 -15.52 -9.84 -22.55
CA LYS A 140 -14.44 -10.72 -22.98
C LYS A 140 -13.09 -10.22 -22.45
N PHE A 141 -12.74 -8.96 -22.73
CA PHE A 141 -11.48 -8.38 -22.30
C PHE A 141 -11.31 -8.39 -20.78
N GLY A 142 -12.38 -8.06 -20.06
CA GLY A 142 -12.37 -8.05 -18.60
C GLY A 142 -12.15 -9.44 -18.01
N ILE A 143 -12.84 -10.47 -18.51
CA ILE A 143 -12.65 -11.84 -18.05
C ILE A 143 -11.24 -12.32 -18.37
N GLU A 144 -10.73 -12.11 -19.57
CA GLU A 144 -9.37 -12.52 -19.96
C GLU A 144 -8.31 -11.85 -19.09
N TYR A 145 -8.43 -10.53 -18.87
CA TYR A 145 -7.49 -9.77 -18.05
C TYR A 145 -7.48 -10.23 -16.60
N LEU A 146 -8.64 -10.17 -15.95
CA LEU A 146 -8.74 -10.41 -14.52
C LEU A 146 -8.49 -11.89 -14.17
N SER A 147 -8.98 -12.84 -14.98
CA SER A 147 -8.68 -14.26 -14.77
C SER A 147 -7.18 -14.53 -14.86
N THR A 148 -6.47 -13.93 -15.83
CA THR A 148 -5.03 -14.07 -15.97
C THR A 148 -4.31 -13.54 -14.73
N VAL A 149 -4.64 -12.32 -14.27
CA VAL A 149 -4.02 -11.72 -13.09
C VAL A 149 -4.28 -12.52 -11.82
N MET A 150 -5.49 -13.04 -11.63
CA MET A 150 -5.86 -13.78 -10.41
C MET A 150 -5.29 -15.21 -10.40
N ILE A 151 -5.35 -15.93 -11.52
CA ILE A 151 -4.84 -17.30 -11.64
C ILE A 151 -3.31 -17.32 -11.46
N PHE A 152 -2.63 -16.34 -12.02
CA PHE A 152 -1.17 -16.23 -11.93
C PHE A 152 -0.69 -15.29 -10.81
N SER A 153 -1.52 -15.03 -9.81
CA SER A 153 -1.20 -14.14 -8.67
C SER A 153 -0.07 -14.62 -7.76
N PHE A 154 0.43 -15.85 -7.98
CA PHE A 154 1.58 -16.37 -7.22
C PHE A 154 2.82 -15.48 -7.34
N GLY A 155 3.04 -14.84 -8.51
CA GLY A 155 4.12 -13.88 -8.71
C GLY A 155 3.99 -12.69 -7.79
N LEU A 156 2.83 -12.06 -7.74
CA LEU A 156 2.53 -10.91 -6.87
C LEU A 156 2.64 -11.27 -5.38
N LEU A 157 2.01 -12.36 -4.98
CA LEU A 157 1.99 -12.78 -3.57
C LEU A 157 3.39 -13.21 -3.10
N GLY A 158 4.15 -13.91 -3.95
CA GLY A 158 5.54 -14.26 -3.69
C GLY A 158 6.45 -13.02 -3.62
N GLN A 159 6.24 -12.03 -4.49
CA GLN A 159 6.92 -10.75 -4.44
C GLN A 159 6.67 -10.06 -3.09
N PHE A 160 5.40 -9.90 -2.67
CA PHE A 160 5.07 -9.31 -1.37
C PHE A 160 5.74 -10.05 -0.22
N PHE A 161 5.71 -11.38 -0.23
CA PHE A 161 6.36 -12.19 0.81
C PHE A 161 7.86 -11.89 0.92
N PHE A 162 8.61 -12.02 -0.17
CA PHE A 162 10.06 -11.84 -0.15
C PHE A 162 10.47 -10.39 0.11
N GLU A 163 9.75 -9.42 -0.42
CA GLU A 163 10.00 -7.99 -0.17
C GLU A 163 9.77 -7.64 1.30
N ARG A 164 8.71 -8.17 1.92
CA ARG A 164 8.45 -7.95 3.34
C ARG A 164 9.48 -8.64 4.23
N LEU A 165 9.98 -9.79 3.81
CA LEU A 165 11.07 -10.47 4.50
C LEU A 165 12.36 -9.64 4.48
N LEU A 166 12.71 -9.04 3.32
CA LEU A 166 13.85 -8.13 3.17
C LEU A 166 13.68 -6.85 4.01
N THR A 167 12.50 -6.25 3.98
CA THR A 167 12.25 -5.01 4.75
C THR A 167 12.27 -5.26 6.25
N SER A 168 11.72 -6.38 6.71
CA SER A 168 11.70 -6.77 8.13
C SER A 168 13.08 -6.98 8.74
N THR A 169 14.06 -7.32 7.91
CA THR A 169 15.47 -7.49 8.31
C THR A 169 16.33 -6.24 8.02
N GLY A 170 15.70 -5.15 7.58
CA GLY A 170 16.38 -3.89 7.32
C GLY A 170 17.00 -3.77 5.92
N LYS A 171 16.74 -4.69 4.99
CA LYS A 171 17.38 -4.76 3.66
C LYS A 171 16.53 -4.14 2.56
N THR A 172 16.00 -2.95 2.81
CA THR A 172 15.03 -2.24 1.94
C THR A 172 15.56 -1.92 0.53
N ILE A 173 16.87 -1.76 0.36
CA ILE A 173 17.46 -1.51 -0.96
C ILE A 173 17.24 -2.69 -1.92
N PHE A 174 17.29 -3.93 -1.42
CA PHE A 174 17.04 -5.12 -2.24
C PHE A 174 15.55 -5.29 -2.55
N SER A 175 14.66 -4.86 -1.65
CA SER A 175 13.23 -4.76 -1.94
C SER A 175 12.95 -3.74 -3.05
N MET A 176 13.59 -2.57 -3.02
CA MET A 176 13.52 -1.59 -4.11
C MET A 176 14.03 -2.19 -5.42
N THR A 177 15.18 -2.86 -5.40
CA THR A 177 15.76 -3.44 -6.62
C THR A 177 14.82 -4.45 -7.25
N SER A 178 14.16 -5.32 -6.44
CA SER A 178 13.20 -6.29 -6.96
C SER A 178 11.99 -5.62 -7.61
N GLN A 179 11.42 -4.59 -6.98
CA GLN A 179 10.31 -3.82 -7.55
C GLN A 179 10.70 -3.10 -8.85
N LEU A 180 11.90 -2.50 -8.89
CA LEU A 180 12.41 -1.85 -10.11
C LEU A 180 12.56 -2.86 -11.25
N CYS A 181 13.15 -4.03 -11.00
CA CYS A 181 13.28 -5.08 -12.00
C CYS A 181 11.91 -5.52 -12.55
N GLY A 182 10.93 -5.70 -11.67
CA GLY A 182 9.56 -6.05 -12.06
C GLY A 182 8.89 -4.96 -12.90
N ALA A 183 8.97 -3.70 -12.45
CA ALA A 183 8.38 -2.57 -13.14
C ALA A 183 9.00 -2.34 -14.53
N ILE A 184 10.33 -2.40 -14.64
CA ILE A 184 11.04 -2.26 -15.92
C ILE A 184 10.65 -3.41 -16.86
N THR A 185 10.58 -4.65 -16.36
CA THR A 185 10.15 -5.80 -17.16
C THR A 185 8.74 -5.61 -17.68
N ASN A 186 7.80 -5.16 -16.85
CA ASN A 186 6.43 -4.88 -17.25
C ASN A 186 6.37 -3.79 -18.34
N ILE A 187 6.99 -2.62 -18.12
CA ILE A 187 7.01 -1.50 -19.08
C ILE A 187 7.58 -1.92 -20.44
N ILE A 188 8.59 -2.81 -20.47
CA ILE A 188 9.17 -3.31 -21.72
C ILE A 188 8.23 -4.31 -22.40
N LEU A 189 7.61 -5.20 -21.62
CA LEU A 189 6.77 -6.28 -22.17
C LEU A 189 5.38 -5.79 -22.58
N ASP A 190 4.84 -4.74 -21.96
CA ASP A 190 3.54 -4.19 -22.30
C ASP A 190 3.40 -3.91 -23.80
N PRO A 191 4.19 -3.01 -24.43
CA PRO A 191 4.06 -2.73 -25.86
C PRO A 191 4.37 -3.96 -26.72
N ILE A 192 5.26 -4.85 -26.29
CA ILE A 192 5.62 -6.04 -27.03
C ILE A 192 4.44 -7.02 -27.13
N LEU A 193 3.79 -7.31 -26.00
CA LEU A 193 2.71 -8.29 -25.94
C LEU A 193 1.34 -7.70 -26.33
N ILE A 194 1.12 -6.42 -26.03
CA ILE A 194 -0.13 -5.72 -26.38
C ILE A 194 -0.24 -5.57 -27.90
N PHE A 195 0.82 -5.04 -28.55
CA PHE A 195 0.79 -4.69 -29.96
C PHE A 195 1.42 -5.75 -30.90
N GLY A 196 2.13 -6.76 -30.34
CA GLY A 196 2.78 -7.80 -31.11
C GLY A 196 4.09 -7.31 -31.75
N LEU A 197 4.89 -6.54 -31.04
CA LEU A 197 6.17 -6.04 -31.56
C LEU A 197 7.24 -7.15 -31.56
N PHE A 198 8.28 -7.00 -32.38
CA PHE A 198 9.42 -7.91 -32.49
C PHE A 198 9.05 -9.37 -32.81
N GLY A 199 7.92 -9.61 -33.48
CA GLY A 199 7.45 -10.96 -33.84
C GLY A 199 6.68 -11.68 -32.72
N ALA A 200 6.40 -11.04 -31.60
CA ALA A 200 5.52 -11.57 -30.56
C ALA A 200 4.05 -11.61 -31.05
N PRO A 201 3.22 -12.53 -30.55
CA PRO A 201 1.80 -12.54 -30.88
C PRO A 201 1.11 -11.28 -30.33
N LYS A 202 0.25 -10.66 -31.14
CA LYS A 202 -0.58 -9.54 -30.68
C LYS A 202 -1.68 -10.07 -29.73
N MET A 203 -1.52 -9.84 -28.43
CA MET A 203 -2.40 -10.38 -27.38
C MET A 203 -3.42 -9.34 -26.87
N GLY A 204 -3.28 -8.07 -27.22
CA GLY A 204 -4.18 -7.01 -26.76
C GLY A 204 -4.23 -6.90 -25.23
N VAL A 205 -5.44 -6.87 -24.65
CA VAL A 205 -5.66 -6.73 -23.20
C VAL A 205 -5.07 -7.90 -22.41
N THR A 206 -5.14 -9.11 -22.94
CA THR A 206 -4.50 -10.31 -22.33
C THR A 206 -2.98 -10.13 -22.28
N GLY A 207 -2.39 -9.43 -23.27
CA GLY A 207 -0.95 -9.10 -23.30
C GLY A 207 -0.55 -8.21 -22.12
N ALA A 208 -1.34 -7.21 -21.77
CA ALA A 208 -1.13 -6.37 -20.60
C ALA A 208 -1.16 -7.20 -19.29
N ALA A 209 -2.15 -8.10 -19.16
CA ALA A 209 -2.23 -8.99 -18.01
C ALA A 209 -1.00 -9.90 -17.89
N VAL A 210 -0.56 -10.49 -18.99
CA VAL A 210 0.62 -11.38 -19.04
C VAL A 210 1.90 -10.60 -18.73
N ALA A 211 2.08 -9.41 -19.29
CA ALA A 211 3.24 -8.56 -18.99
C ALA A 211 3.31 -8.20 -17.50
N THR A 212 2.16 -7.85 -16.90
CA THR A 212 2.05 -7.58 -15.45
C THR A 212 2.45 -8.82 -14.63
N VAL A 213 1.92 -9.98 -14.97
CA VAL A 213 2.25 -11.25 -14.27
C VAL A 213 3.74 -11.58 -14.41
N ILE A 214 4.32 -11.46 -15.60
CA ILE A 214 5.76 -11.70 -15.81
C ILE A 214 6.59 -10.71 -14.99
N GLY A 215 6.25 -9.42 -14.99
CA GLY A 215 6.92 -8.42 -14.17
C GLY A 215 6.91 -8.78 -12.68
N GLN A 216 5.76 -9.21 -12.15
CA GLN A 216 5.62 -9.66 -10.76
C GLN A 216 6.42 -10.94 -10.48
N CYS A 217 6.46 -11.88 -11.42
CA CYS A 217 7.29 -13.09 -11.29
C CYS A 217 8.79 -12.76 -11.27
N VAL A 218 9.26 -11.84 -12.13
CA VAL A 218 10.65 -11.38 -12.14
C VAL A 218 10.99 -10.70 -10.81
N ALA A 219 10.12 -9.82 -10.31
CA ALA A 219 10.30 -9.20 -8.99
C ALA A 219 10.36 -10.24 -7.87
N CYS A 220 9.48 -11.25 -7.89
CA CYS A 220 9.49 -12.35 -6.93
C CYS A 220 10.81 -13.14 -6.97
N ILE A 221 11.30 -13.48 -8.16
CA ILE A 221 12.56 -14.22 -8.34
C ILE A 221 13.75 -13.39 -7.83
N VAL A 222 13.83 -12.11 -8.23
CA VAL A 222 14.90 -11.20 -7.78
C VAL A 222 14.87 -11.04 -6.27
N ALA A 223 13.69 -10.81 -5.67
CA ALA A 223 13.54 -10.71 -4.22
C ALA A 223 13.93 -12.00 -3.51
N GLY A 224 13.56 -13.17 -4.06
CA GLY A 224 13.95 -14.48 -3.55
C GLY A 224 15.47 -14.70 -3.58
N ILE A 225 16.13 -14.37 -4.69
CA ILE A 225 17.59 -14.44 -4.83
C ILE A 225 18.27 -13.51 -3.81
N CYS A 226 17.78 -12.27 -3.68
CA CYS A 226 18.31 -11.32 -2.71
C CYS A 226 18.13 -11.81 -1.27
N ASN A 227 17.01 -12.42 -0.94
CA ASN A 227 16.80 -13.04 0.37
C ASN A 227 17.79 -14.17 0.61
N HIS A 228 17.96 -15.07 -0.35
CA HIS A 228 18.89 -16.20 -0.20
C HIS A 228 20.34 -15.73 -0.03
N LYS A 229 20.78 -14.73 -0.80
CA LYS A 229 22.17 -14.27 -0.78
C LYS A 229 22.51 -13.33 0.38
N PHE A 230 21.58 -12.48 0.79
CA PHE A 230 21.88 -11.37 1.71
C PHE A 230 21.12 -11.42 3.01
N ASN A 231 20.07 -12.24 3.14
CA ASN A 231 19.28 -12.31 4.35
C ASN A 231 19.64 -13.55 5.19
N HIS A 232 20.70 -13.44 6.00
CA HIS A 232 21.15 -14.53 6.86
C HIS A 232 20.50 -14.51 8.25
N GLU A 233 19.67 -13.51 8.55
CA GLU A 233 19.06 -13.32 9.86
C GLU A 233 17.82 -14.17 10.07
N VAL A 234 17.17 -14.60 8.98
CA VAL A 234 15.95 -15.41 9.00
C VAL A 234 16.13 -16.62 8.07
N ARG A 235 15.86 -17.81 8.60
CA ARG A 235 15.94 -19.06 7.86
C ARG A 235 14.55 -19.59 7.57
N LEU A 236 14.23 -19.73 6.29
CA LEU A 236 13.01 -20.41 5.87
C LEU A 236 13.24 -21.93 5.95
N SER A 237 12.51 -22.61 6.84
CA SER A 237 12.57 -24.05 6.97
C SER A 237 11.16 -24.64 6.94
N PHE A 238 10.93 -25.49 5.95
CA PHE A 238 9.68 -26.24 5.83
C PHE A 238 9.82 -27.70 6.33
N ARG A 239 11.01 -28.11 6.77
CA ARG A 239 11.23 -29.43 7.28
C ARG A 239 10.55 -29.62 8.63
N GLY A 240 9.53 -30.48 8.69
CA GLY A 240 8.71 -30.65 9.89
C GLY A 240 7.79 -29.47 10.20
N PHE A 241 7.52 -28.61 9.23
CA PHE A 241 6.66 -27.44 9.39
C PHE A 241 5.24 -27.85 9.84
N ARG A 242 4.76 -27.19 10.87
CA ARG A 242 3.37 -27.24 11.30
C ARG A 242 2.86 -25.80 11.47
N PRO A 243 1.67 -25.48 10.91
CA PRO A 243 1.07 -24.17 11.11
C PRO A 243 0.90 -23.85 12.61
N ASP A 244 1.43 -22.72 13.05
CA ASP A 244 1.28 -22.24 14.42
C ASP A 244 0.16 -21.19 14.48
N LEU A 245 -1.01 -21.60 14.98
CA LEU A 245 -2.19 -20.74 15.07
C LEU A 245 -1.95 -19.48 15.92
N LYS A 246 -1.04 -19.51 16.90
CA LYS A 246 -0.69 -18.32 17.69
C LYS A 246 0.08 -17.30 16.87
N ILE A 247 1.05 -17.76 16.09
CA ILE A 247 1.82 -16.90 15.18
C ILE A 247 0.89 -16.35 14.08
N ILE A 248 0.07 -17.20 13.46
CA ILE A 248 -0.92 -16.80 12.45
C ILE A 248 -1.88 -15.76 13.04
N GLY A 249 -2.39 -15.99 14.26
CA GLY A 249 -3.25 -15.03 14.95
C GLY A 249 -2.57 -13.67 15.18
N HIS A 250 -1.28 -13.65 15.52
CA HIS A 250 -0.53 -12.40 15.68
C HIS A 250 -0.28 -11.68 14.33
N ILE A 251 -0.01 -12.41 13.25
CA ILE A 251 0.13 -11.84 11.91
C ILE A 251 -1.20 -11.20 11.49
N TYR A 252 -2.32 -11.89 11.65
CA TYR A 252 -3.62 -11.38 11.24
C TYR A 252 -4.23 -10.36 12.21
N ALA A 253 -3.80 -10.31 13.48
CA ALA A 253 -4.16 -9.20 14.37
C ALA A 253 -3.75 -7.82 13.84
N VAL A 254 -2.71 -7.79 12.98
CA VAL A 254 -2.28 -6.58 12.28
C VAL A 254 -2.70 -6.63 10.80
N GLY A 255 -2.67 -7.80 10.19
CA GLY A 255 -2.96 -8.01 8.77
C GLY A 255 -4.41 -7.70 8.41
N ILE A 256 -5.39 -8.26 9.12
CA ILE A 256 -6.82 -8.04 8.82
C ILE A 256 -7.22 -6.57 8.95
N PRO A 257 -6.88 -5.83 10.03
CA PRO A 257 -7.12 -4.40 10.07
C PRO A 257 -6.50 -3.64 8.90
N SER A 258 -5.30 -4.04 8.46
CA SER A 258 -4.62 -3.40 7.32
C SER A 258 -5.31 -3.68 5.98
N ILE A 259 -5.84 -4.90 5.79
CA ILE A 259 -6.65 -5.26 4.62
C ILE A 259 -7.93 -4.41 4.58
N ILE A 260 -8.65 -4.33 5.70
CA ILE A 260 -9.88 -3.54 5.82
C ILE A 260 -9.60 -2.06 5.51
N MET A 261 -8.52 -1.49 6.05
CA MET A 261 -8.17 -0.08 5.79
C MET A 261 -7.99 0.23 4.29
N GLN A 262 -7.40 -0.67 3.53
CA GLN A 262 -7.23 -0.50 2.08
C GLN A 262 -8.57 -0.58 1.34
N SER A 263 -9.45 -1.48 1.76
CA SER A 263 -10.78 -1.67 1.15
C SER A 263 -11.73 -0.50 1.43
N ILE A 264 -11.60 0.14 2.59
CA ILE A 264 -12.45 1.29 2.98
C ILE A 264 -12.32 2.47 2.01
N SER A 265 -11.11 2.73 1.50
CA SER A 265 -10.89 3.83 0.55
C SER A 265 -11.71 3.68 -0.72
N SER A 266 -11.93 2.46 -1.21
CA SER A 266 -12.78 2.21 -2.37
C SER A 266 -14.25 2.50 -2.08
N ILE A 267 -14.74 2.12 -0.90
CA ILE A 267 -16.12 2.39 -0.48
C ILE A 267 -16.34 3.91 -0.35
N MET A 268 -15.40 4.61 0.28
CA MET A 268 -15.45 6.06 0.42
C MET A 268 -15.50 6.76 -0.95
N THR A 269 -14.64 6.36 -1.87
CA THR A 269 -14.61 6.91 -3.23
C THR A 269 -15.94 6.71 -3.94
N TYR A 270 -16.53 5.52 -3.82
CA TYR A 270 -17.84 5.23 -4.39
C TYR A 270 -18.92 6.15 -3.80
N CYS A 271 -19.00 6.28 -2.48
CA CYS A 271 -19.99 7.15 -1.82
C CYS A 271 -19.80 8.63 -2.22
N MET A 272 -18.56 9.11 -2.29
CA MET A 272 -18.27 10.47 -2.72
C MET A 272 -18.70 10.73 -4.17
N ASN A 273 -18.45 9.79 -5.07
CA ASN A 273 -18.90 9.90 -6.46
C ASN A 273 -20.43 9.97 -6.56
N LEU A 274 -21.18 9.19 -5.74
CA LEU A 274 -22.63 9.29 -5.69
C LEU A 274 -23.15 10.65 -5.23
N ILE A 275 -22.42 11.32 -4.32
CA ILE A 275 -22.75 12.67 -3.88
C ILE A 275 -22.41 13.70 -4.96
N LEU A 276 -21.24 13.62 -5.54
CA LEU A 276 -20.73 14.62 -6.48
C LEU A 276 -21.46 14.60 -7.83
N VAL A 277 -21.86 13.41 -8.33
CA VAL A 277 -22.57 13.27 -9.60
C VAL A 277 -23.94 13.96 -9.61
N GLN A 278 -24.54 14.14 -8.41
CA GLN A 278 -25.82 14.87 -8.28
C GLN A 278 -25.71 16.35 -8.63
N PHE A 279 -24.50 16.93 -8.56
CA PHE A 279 -24.25 18.31 -8.93
C PHE A 279 -23.83 18.42 -10.41
N THR A 280 -22.69 17.83 -10.75
CA THR A 280 -22.18 17.82 -12.13
C THR A 280 -21.25 16.62 -12.36
N VAL A 281 -21.19 16.15 -13.60
CA VAL A 281 -20.19 15.14 -14.01
C VAL A 281 -18.76 15.70 -13.86
N THR A 282 -18.59 17.00 -14.09
CA THR A 282 -17.31 17.72 -13.91
C THR A 282 -16.78 17.62 -12.46
N ALA A 283 -17.67 17.69 -11.46
CA ALA A 283 -17.27 17.54 -10.05
C ALA A 283 -16.67 16.15 -9.76
N THR A 284 -17.26 15.11 -10.35
CA THR A 284 -16.73 13.74 -10.24
C THR A 284 -15.38 13.61 -10.94
N ALA A 285 -15.21 14.24 -12.11
CA ALA A 285 -13.93 14.28 -12.82
C ALA A 285 -12.84 14.99 -12.01
N ILE A 286 -13.15 16.14 -11.38
CA ILE A 286 -12.24 16.86 -10.48
C ILE A 286 -11.81 15.98 -9.31
N PHE A 287 -12.75 15.25 -8.71
CA PHE A 287 -12.45 14.32 -7.62
C PHE A 287 -11.50 13.19 -8.06
N GLY A 288 -11.69 12.65 -9.27
CA GLY A 288 -10.77 11.68 -9.87
C GLY A 288 -9.37 12.25 -10.09
N VAL A 289 -9.26 13.48 -10.59
CA VAL A 289 -7.97 14.18 -10.75
C VAL A 289 -7.31 14.44 -9.41
N TYR A 290 -8.08 14.89 -8.42
CA TYR A 290 -7.59 15.07 -7.05
C TYR A 290 -6.94 13.78 -6.52
N PHE A 291 -7.58 12.61 -6.67
CA PHE A 291 -7.00 11.34 -6.22
C PHE A 291 -5.68 10.99 -6.90
N LYS A 292 -5.56 11.25 -8.20
CA LYS A 292 -4.30 11.04 -8.93
C LYS A 292 -3.20 11.97 -8.43
N LEU A 293 -3.51 13.24 -8.22
CA LEU A 293 -2.59 14.22 -7.66
C LEU A 293 -2.21 13.87 -6.21
N GLN A 294 -3.19 13.52 -5.39
CA GLN A 294 -2.96 13.08 -4.01
C GLN A 294 -2.01 11.88 -3.96
N SER A 295 -2.22 10.87 -4.81
CA SER A 295 -1.36 9.69 -4.87
C SER A 295 0.10 10.06 -5.10
N PHE A 296 0.38 11.03 -5.96
CA PHE A 296 1.75 11.49 -6.21
C PHE A 296 2.43 12.05 -4.96
N PHE A 297 1.73 12.84 -4.14
CA PHE A 297 2.28 13.41 -2.90
C PHE A 297 2.32 12.42 -1.74
N PHE A 298 1.37 11.48 -1.69
CA PHE A 298 1.27 10.52 -0.57
C PHE A 298 2.07 9.23 -0.78
N MET A 299 2.36 8.83 -2.02
CA MET A 299 3.16 7.63 -2.28
C MET A 299 4.54 7.65 -1.57
N PRO A 300 5.30 8.77 -1.55
CA PRO A 300 6.51 8.85 -0.74
C PRO A 300 6.26 8.63 0.75
N VAL A 301 5.16 9.16 1.30
CA VAL A 301 4.81 9.00 2.72
C VAL A 301 4.46 7.54 3.03
N PHE A 302 3.77 6.83 2.12
CA PHE A 302 3.54 5.39 2.27
C PHE A 302 4.84 4.58 2.15
N GLY A 303 5.75 5.01 1.29
CA GLY A 303 7.11 4.45 1.24
C GLY A 303 7.86 4.66 2.55
N LEU A 304 7.79 5.86 3.14
CA LEU A 304 8.33 6.15 4.46
C LEU A 304 7.76 5.19 5.51
N ASN A 305 6.43 4.98 5.53
CA ASN A 305 5.78 4.04 6.44
C ASN A 305 6.31 2.61 6.33
N ASN A 306 6.48 2.13 5.10
CA ASN A 306 7.04 0.80 4.85
C ASN A 306 8.48 0.67 5.38
N GLY A 307 9.27 1.75 5.32
CA GLY A 307 10.64 1.79 5.84
C GLY A 307 10.74 1.88 7.36
N ILE A 308 9.84 2.64 8.01
CA ILE A 308 9.92 2.88 9.47
C ILE A 308 9.22 1.82 10.31
N THR A 309 8.21 1.13 9.77
CA THR A 309 7.50 0.07 10.49
C THR A 309 8.45 -0.96 11.11
N PRO A 310 9.40 -1.55 10.36
CA PRO A 310 10.36 -2.49 10.93
C PRO A 310 11.30 -1.85 11.95
N ILE A 311 11.69 -0.58 11.77
CA ILE A 311 12.56 0.12 12.74
C ILE A 311 11.84 0.27 14.09
N ILE A 312 10.57 0.71 14.05
CA ILE A 312 9.76 0.88 15.27
C ILE A 312 9.54 -0.47 15.95
N ALA A 313 9.12 -1.49 15.18
CA ALA A 313 8.84 -2.83 15.71
C ALA A 313 10.10 -3.49 16.29
N TYR A 314 11.26 -3.37 15.63
CA TYR A 314 12.55 -3.88 16.13
C TYR A 314 12.95 -3.21 17.44
N ASN A 315 12.95 -1.87 17.48
CA ASN A 315 13.36 -1.14 18.69
C ASN A 315 12.35 -1.32 19.84
N TYR A 316 11.09 -1.58 19.53
CA TYR A 316 10.09 -2.01 20.52
C TYR A 316 10.46 -3.38 21.11
N GLY A 317 10.78 -4.37 20.27
CA GLY A 317 11.23 -5.70 20.71
C GLY A 317 12.54 -5.65 21.51
N ALA A 318 13.49 -4.83 21.06
CA ALA A 318 14.79 -4.59 21.74
C ALA A 318 14.69 -3.73 23.00
N ARG A 319 13.50 -3.22 23.35
CA ARG A 319 13.25 -2.31 24.47
C ARG A 319 14.02 -0.98 24.40
N HIS A 320 14.41 -0.54 23.20
CA HIS A 320 15.11 0.72 22.97
C HIS A 320 14.12 1.89 22.82
N ARG A 321 13.46 2.28 23.90
CA ARG A 321 12.41 3.33 23.92
C ARG A 321 12.86 4.65 23.28
N LYS A 322 14.04 5.17 23.64
CA LYS A 322 14.56 6.45 23.13
C LYS A 322 14.77 6.40 21.61
N ARG A 323 15.29 5.28 21.08
CA ARG A 323 15.50 5.10 19.63
C ARG A 323 14.16 5.02 18.90
N MET A 324 13.19 4.28 19.44
CA MET A 324 11.83 4.18 18.88
C MET A 324 11.17 5.56 18.79
N LEU A 325 11.14 6.34 19.87
CA LEU A 325 10.55 7.68 19.88
C LEU A 325 11.28 8.65 18.95
N LYS A 326 12.61 8.58 18.87
CA LYS A 326 13.41 9.38 17.93
C LYS A 326 13.07 9.02 16.48
N THR A 327 12.86 7.73 16.16
CA THR A 327 12.42 7.28 14.84
C THR A 327 11.08 7.92 14.50
N VAL A 328 10.10 7.87 15.39
CA VAL A 328 8.78 8.48 15.19
C VAL A 328 8.89 9.99 14.93
N LYS A 329 9.68 10.72 15.74
CA LYS A 329 9.86 12.17 15.57
C LYS A 329 10.49 12.53 14.22
N VAL A 330 11.54 11.82 13.81
CA VAL A 330 12.22 12.04 12.51
C VAL A 330 11.25 11.75 11.36
N SER A 331 10.49 10.67 11.48
CA SER A 331 9.51 10.28 10.45
C SER A 331 8.35 11.26 10.34
N MET A 332 7.87 11.80 11.47
CA MET A 332 6.86 12.87 11.49
C MET A 332 7.37 14.10 10.75
N PHE A 333 8.61 14.51 10.98
CA PHE A 333 9.19 15.66 10.30
C PHE A 333 9.30 15.43 8.78
N ILE A 334 9.78 14.25 8.35
CA ILE A 334 9.88 13.92 6.92
C ILE A 334 8.49 13.88 6.27
N ALA A 335 7.52 13.22 6.91
CA ALA A 335 6.15 13.16 6.41
C ALA A 335 5.51 14.55 6.31
N PHE A 336 5.72 15.41 7.31
CA PHE A 336 5.28 16.81 7.28
C PHE A 336 5.87 17.55 6.07
N CYS A 337 7.16 17.43 5.79
CA CYS A 337 7.77 18.09 4.63
C CYS A 337 7.09 17.69 3.32
N PHE A 338 6.82 16.39 3.11
CA PHE A 338 6.17 15.91 1.88
C PHE A 338 4.72 16.38 1.77
N THR A 339 3.94 16.28 2.83
CA THR A 339 2.54 16.73 2.80
C THR A 339 2.45 18.26 2.72
N PHE A 340 3.39 18.99 3.33
CA PHE A 340 3.46 20.43 3.23
C PHE A 340 3.79 20.90 1.80
N ILE A 341 4.68 20.22 1.10
CA ILE A 341 4.93 20.47 -0.33
C ILE A 341 3.64 20.25 -1.14
N GLY A 342 2.89 19.17 -0.85
CA GLY A 342 1.59 18.93 -1.46
C GLY A 342 0.57 20.02 -1.19
N PHE A 343 0.50 20.51 0.07
CA PHE A 343 -0.34 21.66 0.44
C PHE A 343 0.04 22.91 -0.36
N LEU A 344 1.32 23.28 -0.40
CA LEU A 344 1.79 24.43 -1.18
C LEU A 344 1.46 24.29 -2.66
N ALA A 345 1.59 23.10 -3.24
CA ALA A 345 1.26 22.84 -4.63
C ALA A 345 -0.25 23.06 -4.89
N PHE A 346 -1.12 22.58 -4.01
CA PHE A 346 -2.57 22.74 -4.14
C PHE A 346 -3.02 24.20 -3.90
N GLU A 347 -2.32 24.95 -3.07
CA GLU A 347 -2.66 26.35 -2.78
C GLU A 347 -2.17 27.28 -3.89
N PHE A 348 -0.92 27.14 -4.32
CA PHE A 348 -0.27 28.15 -5.20
C PHE A 348 -0.33 27.82 -6.69
N ILE A 349 -0.36 26.54 -7.06
CA ILE A 349 -0.33 26.11 -8.48
C ILE A 349 -1.49 25.17 -8.89
N PRO A 350 -2.72 25.31 -8.32
CA PRO A 350 -3.82 24.40 -8.65
C PRO A 350 -4.20 24.42 -10.13
N LYS A 351 -4.13 25.61 -10.78
CA LYS A 351 -4.38 25.76 -12.21
C LYS A 351 -3.42 24.92 -13.06
N THR A 352 -2.12 24.94 -12.73
CA THR A 352 -1.11 24.16 -13.43
C THR A 352 -1.34 22.66 -13.24
N LEU A 353 -1.66 22.24 -11.99
CA LEU A 353 -1.94 20.85 -11.67
C LEU A 353 -3.16 20.31 -12.44
N LEU A 354 -4.25 21.07 -12.50
CA LEU A 354 -5.43 20.72 -13.29
C LEU A 354 -5.12 20.73 -14.80
N GLY A 355 -4.29 21.67 -15.25
CA GLY A 355 -3.85 21.77 -16.65
C GLY A 355 -3.11 20.55 -17.16
N LEU A 356 -2.42 19.79 -16.29
CA LEU A 356 -1.81 18.50 -16.65
C LEU A 356 -2.82 17.46 -17.12
N PHE A 357 -4.10 17.64 -16.77
CA PHE A 357 -5.20 16.75 -17.13
C PHE A 357 -6.12 17.36 -18.20
N SER A 358 -5.64 18.33 -18.97
CA SER A 358 -6.41 19.00 -20.04
C SER A 358 -7.75 19.58 -19.53
N ALA A 359 -7.73 20.24 -18.36
CA ALA A 359 -8.89 20.76 -17.69
C ALA A 359 -9.63 21.81 -18.54
N SER A 360 -10.95 21.65 -18.71
CA SER A 360 -11.83 22.65 -19.29
C SER A 360 -11.98 23.90 -18.40
N GLU A 361 -12.53 24.98 -18.90
CA GLU A 361 -12.79 26.17 -18.09
C GLU A 361 -13.72 25.91 -16.91
N ASP A 362 -14.75 25.11 -17.09
CA ASP A 362 -15.66 24.67 -16.02
C ASP A 362 -14.91 23.85 -14.96
N MET A 363 -14.00 22.97 -15.40
CA MET A 363 -13.16 22.17 -14.50
C MET A 363 -12.18 23.05 -13.72
N LEU A 364 -11.65 24.12 -14.30
CA LEU A 364 -10.81 25.08 -13.60
C LEU A 364 -11.62 25.90 -12.59
N THR A 365 -12.80 26.35 -12.96
CA THR A 365 -13.67 27.18 -12.09
C THR A 365 -14.08 26.45 -10.83
N ILE A 366 -14.42 25.17 -10.92
CA ILE A 366 -14.82 24.34 -9.78
C ILE A 366 -13.58 23.75 -9.07
N GLY A 367 -12.61 23.33 -9.85
CA GLY A 367 -11.46 22.53 -9.37
C GLY A 367 -10.43 23.36 -8.60
N ILE A 368 -10.19 24.62 -8.95
CA ILE A 368 -9.22 25.46 -8.23
C ILE A 368 -9.65 25.66 -6.77
N PRO A 369 -10.87 26.11 -6.46
CA PRO A 369 -11.34 26.19 -5.08
C PRO A 369 -11.37 24.83 -4.39
N ALA A 370 -11.78 23.77 -5.10
CA ALA A 370 -11.82 22.41 -4.57
C ALA A 370 -10.44 21.95 -4.09
N LEU A 371 -9.40 22.08 -4.93
CA LEU A 371 -8.03 21.67 -4.56
C LEU A 371 -7.49 22.46 -3.39
N ARG A 372 -7.75 23.78 -3.32
CA ARG A 372 -7.31 24.62 -2.21
C ARG A 372 -7.95 24.20 -0.90
N ILE A 373 -9.27 24.01 -0.88
CA ILE A 373 -9.99 23.59 0.34
C ILE A 373 -9.53 22.19 0.77
N ILE A 374 -9.50 21.24 -0.17
CA ILE A 374 -9.05 19.89 0.14
C ILE A 374 -7.59 19.92 0.61
N GLY A 375 -6.72 20.72 -0.02
CA GLY A 375 -5.30 20.83 0.32
C GLY A 375 -5.04 21.11 1.81
N ILE A 376 -5.96 21.78 2.50
CA ILE A 376 -5.83 22.10 3.93
C ILE A 376 -5.60 20.85 4.78
N HIS A 377 -6.24 19.71 4.44
CA HIS A 377 -6.08 18.49 5.22
C HIS A 377 -4.64 17.94 5.21
N TYR A 378 -3.82 18.29 4.20
CA TYR A 378 -2.41 17.86 4.13
C TYR A 378 -1.57 18.38 5.31
N LEU A 379 -1.96 19.53 5.89
CA LEU A 379 -1.29 20.10 7.08
C LEU A 379 -1.41 19.20 8.32
N ILE A 380 -2.37 18.26 8.31
CA ILE A 380 -2.68 17.42 9.47
C ILE A 380 -2.42 15.95 9.13
N ALA A 381 -2.60 15.53 7.87
CA ALA A 381 -2.58 14.14 7.43
C ALA A 381 -1.30 13.37 7.81
N TRP A 382 -0.13 14.04 7.75
CA TRP A 382 1.16 13.44 8.12
C TRP A 382 1.15 12.85 9.53
N PHE A 383 0.49 13.52 10.47
CA PHE A 383 0.43 13.07 11.86
C PHE A 383 -0.41 11.78 11.97
N CYS A 384 -1.61 11.77 11.37
CA CYS A 384 -2.51 10.63 11.38
C CYS A 384 -1.90 9.40 10.71
N ILE A 385 -1.16 9.60 9.60
CA ILE A 385 -0.49 8.54 8.85
C ILE A 385 0.63 7.92 9.69
N ILE A 386 1.51 8.72 10.28
CA ILE A 386 2.61 8.21 11.11
C ILE A 386 2.08 7.58 12.41
N ALA A 387 1.06 8.16 13.05
CA ALA A 387 0.40 7.55 14.20
C ALA A 387 -0.15 6.16 13.87
N GLY A 388 -0.83 6.02 12.72
CA GLY A 388 -1.30 4.73 12.22
C GLY A 388 -0.18 3.71 12.04
N THR A 389 0.96 4.14 11.53
CA THR A 389 2.15 3.28 11.39
C THR A 389 2.71 2.83 12.73
N VAL A 390 2.73 3.73 13.73
CA VAL A 390 3.12 3.36 15.11
C VAL A 390 2.19 2.29 15.68
N PHE A 391 0.87 2.44 15.50
CA PHE A 391 -0.10 1.44 15.97
C PHE A 391 0.13 0.07 15.33
N GLN A 392 0.36 0.02 14.01
CA GLN A 392 0.66 -1.21 13.28
C GLN A 392 1.97 -1.86 13.77
N ALA A 393 3.04 -1.08 13.88
CA ALA A 393 4.36 -1.56 14.31
C ALA A 393 4.36 -2.12 15.74
N LEU A 394 3.52 -1.58 16.62
CA LEU A 394 3.32 -2.06 17.99
C LEU A 394 2.33 -3.23 18.10
N GLY A 395 1.80 -3.73 16.98
CA GLY A 395 0.83 -4.82 16.94
C GLY A 395 -0.59 -4.41 17.36
N LYS A 396 -0.90 -3.11 17.30
CA LYS A 396 -2.21 -2.54 17.68
C LYS A 396 -2.93 -1.92 16.48
N ALA A 397 -2.86 -2.59 15.33
CA ALA A 397 -3.43 -2.10 14.06
C ALA A 397 -4.95 -1.85 14.09
N VAL A 398 -5.67 -2.42 15.04
CA VAL A 398 -7.10 -2.13 15.26
C VAL A 398 -7.32 -0.62 15.50
N PHE A 399 -6.42 0.07 16.20
CA PHE A 399 -6.53 1.52 16.38
C PHE A 399 -6.38 2.27 15.05
N SER A 400 -5.45 1.85 14.18
CA SER A 400 -5.32 2.43 12.83
C SER A 400 -6.59 2.20 12.00
N MET A 401 -7.17 1.01 12.09
CA MET A 401 -8.41 0.67 11.40
C MET A 401 -9.58 1.54 11.88
N ILE A 402 -9.74 1.69 13.20
CA ILE A 402 -10.80 2.54 13.76
C ILE A 402 -10.64 3.99 13.28
N VAL A 403 -9.43 4.56 13.34
CA VAL A 403 -9.16 5.91 12.82
C VAL A 403 -9.54 6.01 11.34
N SER A 404 -9.18 5.01 10.53
CA SER A 404 -9.46 5.01 9.08
C SER A 404 -10.95 4.91 8.78
N ILE A 405 -11.67 4.03 9.49
CA ILE A 405 -13.13 3.88 9.36
C ILE A 405 -13.84 5.16 9.78
N MET A 406 -13.49 5.70 10.96
CA MET A 406 -14.06 6.95 11.46
C MET A 406 -13.85 8.08 10.47
N ARG A 407 -12.61 8.28 10.00
CA ARG A 407 -12.27 9.34 9.05
C ARG A 407 -13.07 9.23 7.77
N GLN A 408 -13.07 8.07 7.11
CA GLN A 408 -13.56 7.92 5.74
C GLN A 408 -15.07 7.67 5.66
N LEU A 409 -15.62 6.80 6.52
CA LEU A 409 -17.02 6.40 6.42
C LEU A 409 -17.94 7.15 7.39
N PHE A 410 -17.50 7.37 8.64
CA PHE A 410 -18.37 7.98 9.64
C PHE A 410 -18.27 9.50 9.72
N VAL A 411 -17.21 10.10 9.17
CA VAL A 411 -17.06 11.55 9.18
C VAL A 411 -17.10 12.13 7.78
N LEU A 412 -16.19 11.70 6.88
CA LEU A 412 -16.06 12.32 5.55
C LEU A 412 -17.35 12.17 4.73
N VAL A 413 -17.89 10.97 4.61
CA VAL A 413 -19.09 10.74 3.79
C VAL A 413 -20.34 11.41 4.36
N PRO A 414 -20.67 11.29 5.67
CA PRO A 414 -21.80 12.05 6.23
C PRO A 414 -21.62 13.56 6.20
N ALA A 415 -20.40 14.06 6.47
CA ALA A 415 -20.13 15.50 6.37
C ALA A 415 -20.32 16.00 4.92
N ALA A 416 -19.83 15.23 3.92
CA ALA A 416 -20.03 15.58 2.53
C ALA A 416 -21.51 15.63 2.16
N TYR A 417 -22.32 14.65 2.60
CA TYR A 417 -23.75 14.63 2.37
C TYR A 417 -24.49 15.80 3.01
N ILE A 418 -24.17 16.10 4.28
CA ILE A 418 -24.78 17.24 5.01
C ILE A 418 -24.37 18.56 4.35
N LEU A 419 -23.09 18.74 4.03
CA LEU A 419 -22.59 19.96 3.41
C LEU A 419 -23.15 20.15 1.99
N ALA A 420 -23.38 19.07 1.25
CA ALA A 420 -24.04 19.08 -0.04
C ALA A 420 -25.45 19.69 0.04
N SER A 421 -26.21 19.34 1.09
CA SER A 421 -27.58 19.84 1.28
C SER A 421 -27.65 21.29 1.77
N ILE A 422 -26.63 21.78 2.51
CA ILE A 422 -26.65 23.11 3.12
C ILE A 422 -25.97 24.16 2.22
N GLY A 423 -24.83 23.83 1.64
CA GLY A 423 -23.96 24.80 0.94
C GLY A 423 -23.58 24.40 -0.49
N GLY A 424 -24.21 23.36 -1.04
CA GLY A 424 -23.98 22.90 -2.41
C GLY A 424 -22.57 22.34 -2.63
N LEU A 425 -22.15 22.26 -3.88
CA LEU A 425 -20.89 21.61 -4.28
C LEU A 425 -19.65 22.19 -3.61
N HIS A 426 -19.60 23.52 -3.47
CA HIS A 426 -18.44 24.19 -2.86
C HIS A 426 -18.24 23.78 -1.40
N ALA A 427 -19.33 23.58 -0.67
CA ALA A 427 -19.28 23.16 0.73
C ALA A 427 -18.83 21.71 0.89
N VAL A 428 -19.13 20.82 -0.07
CA VAL A 428 -18.75 19.40 -0.01
C VAL A 428 -17.25 19.22 0.21
N TRP A 429 -16.41 20.05 -0.39
CA TRP A 429 -14.95 19.94 -0.28
C TRP A 429 -14.43 20.15 1.15
N TRP A 430 -15.15 20.85 2.01
CA TRP A 430 -14.81 21.03 3.41
C TRP A 430 -14.92 19.72 4.22
N SER A 431 -15.60 18.70 3.70
CA SER A 431 -15.67 17.40 4.36
C SER A 431 -14.28 16.78 4.61
N PHE A 432 -13.29 17.06 3.74
CA PHE A 432 -11.93 16.54 3.88
C PHE A 432 -11.18 17.16 5.08
N PRO A 433 -11.07 18.47 5.23
CA PRO A 433 -10.48 19.08 6.42
C PRO A 433 -11.20 18.68 7.72
N ILE A 434 -12.54 18.63 7.71
CA ILE A 434 -13.34 18.22 8.88
C ILE A 434 -13.00 16.78 9.28
N ALA A 435 -12.96 15.87 8.32
CA ALA A 435 -12.64 14.46 8.57
C ALA A 435 -11.20 14.30 9.12
N GLU A 436 -10.25 15.11 8.64
CA GLU A 436 -8.88 15.04 9.10
C GLU A 436 -8.70 15.59 10.52
N ILE A 437 -9.42 16.66 10.89
CA ILE A 437 -9.42 17.21 12.27
C ILE A 437 -9.95 16.16 13.25
N ILE A 438 -11.06 15.48 12.94
CA ILE A 438 -11.60 14.43 13.81
C ILE A 438 -10.64 13.23 13.87
N SER A 439 -10.04 12.86 12.73
CA SER A 439 -9.00 11.83 12.67
C SER A 439 -7.80 12.17 13.56
N LEU A 440 -7.37 13.44 13.60
CA LEU A 440 -6.32 13.91 14.48
C LEU A 440 -6.70 13.71 15.95
N ILE A 441 -7.89 14.14 16.35
CA ILE A 441 -8.37 14.01 17.74
C ILE A 441 -8.36 12.56 18.18
N VAL A 442 -8.92 11.65 17.36
CA VAL A 442 -8.96 10.21 17.67
C VAL A 442 -7.56 9.61 17.69
N SER A 443 -6.69 10.00 16.74
CA SER A 443 -5.30 9.52 16.69
C SER A 443 -4.50 9.96 17.92
N VAL A 444 -4.66 11.20 18.37
CA VAL A 444 -4.01 11.69 19.59
C VAL A 444 -4.53 10.94 20.82
N ALA A 445 -5.84 10.73 20.93
CA ALA A 445 -6.41 9.97 22.03
C ALA A 445 -5.82 8.54 22.09
N PHE A 446 -5.75 7.84 20.96
CA PHE A 446 -5.14 6.50 20.90
C PHE A 446 -3.63 6.51 21.16
N LEU A 447 -2.91 7.54 20.71
CA LEU A 447 -1.48 7.68 21.04
C LEU A 447 -1.26 7.87 22.53
N VAL A 448 -2.11 8.65 23.21
CA VAL A 448 -2.06 8.82 24.67
C VAL A 448 -2.29 7.48 25.37
N VAL A 449 -3.29 6.71 24.93
CA VAL A 449 -3.56 5.36 25.48
C VAL A 449 -2.34 4.44 25.29
N ILE A 450 -1.80 4.37 24.06
CA ILE A 450 -0.63 3.53 23.75
C ILE A 450 0.62 4.01 24.51
N ASN A 451 0.80 5.31 24.64
CA ASN A 451 1.92 5.85 25.41
C ASN A 451 1.86 5.39 26.88
N ARG A 452 0.70 5.50 27.53
CA ARG A 452 0.52 5.08 28.93
C ARG A 452 0.57 3.57 29.13
N THR A 453 -0.01 2.80 28.21
CA THR A 453 -0.18 1.34 28.35
C THR A 453 1.01 0.52 27.88
N ILE A 454 1.76 1.03 26.88
CA ILE A 454 2.83 0.30 26.21
C ILE A 454 4.17 1.05 26.31
N ILE A 455 4.25 2.30 25.77
CA ILE A 455 5.53 2.97 25.57
C ILE A 455 6.21 3.33 26.89
N GLN A 456 5.45 3.86 27.86
CA GLN A 456 6.02 4.20 29.18
C GLN A 456 6.43 2.98 30.00
N LYS A 457 5.89 1.81 29.68
CA LYS A 457 6.26 0.53 30.35
C LYS A 457 7.52 -0.11 29.76
N ILE A 458 8.07 0.43 28.67
CA ILE A 458 9.35 -0.02 28.15
C ILE A 458 10.45 0.52 29.09
N PRO A 459 11.27 -0.34 29.70
CA PRO A 459 12.38 0.13 30.56
C PRO A 459 13.28 1.11 29.79
N GLU A 460 13.78 2.13 30.49
CA GLU A 460 14.84 2.95 29.92
C GLU A 460 16.15 2.17 30.04
N ALA A 461 16.68 1.71 28.88
CA ALA A 461 18.00 1.13 28.79
C ALA A 461 19.07 2.22 28.72
#